data_fd039b9e399c202782257b7ac6bd356e
#
_entry.id   fd039b9e399c202782257b7ac6bd356e
#
_cell.length_a   1.000
_cell.length_b   1.000
_cell.length_c   1.000
_cell.angle_alpha   90.00
_cell.angle_beta   90.00
_cell.angle_gamma   90.00
#
_symmetry.space_group_name_H-M   'P 1'
#
loop_
_entity.id
_entity.type
_entity.pdbx_description
1 polymer ?
#
loop_
_entity_poly.entity_id
_entity_poly.type
_entity_poly.pdbx_seq_one_letter_code
_entity_poly.pdbx_strand_id
1 'polypeptide(L)'
;TPINVAAPQLAAGSALDVDSADLAIENRPQLLALQALVERNTRSLDLAQREYYPDFDLKLQYGQRDRAPDGMPRDDMVSLTVGLNLPIWRKSRLEPQVAEARAMRSQAQSMLAAQQLETRAALEEQQAIARQSRQSAELYQSTLLPQVHASVISALAAYRVGGVDFLTLRQAQLREFDVATELAETIANHNKAVAEIDLLVGRSVP
;
A
#
# COMPACT_ATOMS: atom_id res chain seq x y z
N THR A 1 -5.63 16.01 41.01
CA THR A 1 -4.55 16.47 40.11
C THR A 1 -5.20 16.72 38.75
N PRO A 2 -5.19 17.95 38.21
CA PRO A 2 -5.72 18.19 36.88
C PRO A 2 -4.86 17.44 35.88
N ILE A 3 -5.47 16.58 35.07
CA ILE A 3 -4.82 15.96 33.93
C ILE A 3 -4.63 17.07 32.91
N ASN A 4 -3.42 17.57 32.79
CA ASN A 4 -3.05 18.56 31.77
C ASN A 4 -2.87 17.79 30.44
N VAL A 5 -3.97 17.55 29.74
CA VAL A 5 -3.93 17.04 28.37
C VAL A 5 -3.57 18.24 27.48
N ALA A 6 -2.38 18.24 26.91
CA ALA A 6 -2.03 19.23 25.91
C ALA A 6 -3.11 19.27 24.82
N ALA A 7 -3.59 20.47 24.47
CA ALA A 7 -4.58 20.63 23.42
C ALA A 7 -4.02 20.04 22.13
N PRO A 8 -4.78 19.18 21.43
CA PRO A 8 -4.32 18.61 20.18
C PRO A 8 -4.07 19.71 19.15
N GLN A 9 -2.92 19.62 18.46
CA GLN A 9 -2.55 20.57 17.42
C GLN A 9 -2.76 19.94 16.05
N LEU A 10 -3.15 20.76 15.07
CA LEU A 10 -3.24 20.33 13.67
C LEU A 10 -1.84 19.98 13.17
N ALA A 11 -1.68 18.76 12.67
CA ALA A 11 -0.48 18.36 11.96
C ALA A 11 -0.30 19.24 10.72
N ALA A 12 0.93 19.67 10.46
CA ALA A 12 1.27 20.34 9.21
C ALA A 12 1.16 19.31 8.07
N GLY A 13 -0.03 19.20 7.47
CA GLY A 13 -0.22 18.36 6.29
C GLY A 13 0.66 18.92 5.17
N SER A 14 1.61 18.13 4.66
CA SER A 14 2.27 18.44 3.42
C SER A 14 1.23 18.33 2.30
N ALA A 15 0.86 19.47 1.69
CA ALA A 15 0.15 19.46 0.42
C ALA A 15 1.07 18.75 -0.58
N LEU A 16 0.84 17.44 -0.79
CA LEU A 16 1.53 16.72 -1.84
C LEU A 16 0.99 17.23 -3.17
N ASP A 17 1.88 17.73 -4.00
CA ASP A 17 1.56 18.01 -5.40
C ASP A 17 1.19 16.68 -6.07
N VAL A 18 0.21 16.69 -6.97
CA VAL A 18 -0.34 15.47 -7.62
C VAL A 18 0.78 14.63 -8.24
N ASP A 19 1.74 15.29 -8.90
CA ASP A 19 2.87 14.60 -9.54
C ASP A 19 3.81 13.92 -8.53
N SER A 20 4.03 14.53 -7.36
CA SER A 20 4.86 13.94 -6.31
C SER A 20 4.18 12.77 -5.60
N ALA A 21 2.85 12.79 -5.53
CA ALA A 21 2.05 11.71 -4.97
C ALA A 21 2.06 10.47 -5.88
N ASP A 22 1.91 10.63 -7.18
CA ASP A 22 1.95 9.53 -8.16
C ASP A 22 3.33 8.84 -8.16
N LEU A 23 4.43 9.60 -8.15
CA LEU A 23 5.78 9.05 -8.06
C LEU A 23 6.03 8.28 -6.76
N ALA A 24 5.48 8.75 -5.66
CA ALA A 24 5.62 8.10 -4.37
C ALA A 24 4.80 6.79 -4.30
N ILE A 25 3.59 6.78 -4.89
CA ILE A 25 2.77 5.58 -5.01
C ILE A 25 3.50 4.50 -5.81
N GLU A 26 4.12 4.85 -6.95
CA GLU A 26 4.84 3.89 -7.79
C GLU A 26 5.99 3.19 -7.08
N ASN A 27 6.62 3.83 -6.11
CA ASN A 27 7.72 3.29 -5.32
C ASN A 27 7.27 2.46 -4.10
N ARG A 28 5.96 2.26 -3.89
CA ARG A 28 5.47 1.43 -2.77
C ARG A 28 5.94 -0.01 -2.90
N PRO A 29 6.45 -0.64 -1.81
CA PRO A 29 6.91 -2.03 -1.83
C PRO A 29 5.87 -3.02 -2.35
N GLN A 30 4.58 -2.78 -2.06
CA GLN A 30 3.47 -3.61 -2.54
C GLN A 30 3.32 -3.54 -4.07
N LEU A 31 3.43 -2.36 -4.67
CA LEU A 31 3.35 -2.19 -6.13
C LEU A 31 4.60 -2.72 -6.82
N LEU A 32 5.78 -2.52 -6.24
CA LEU A 32 7.03 -3.12 -6.72
C LEU A 32 6.97 -4.65 -6.70
N ALA A 33 6.37 -5.25 -5.67
CA ALA A 33 6.17 -6.70 -5.61
C ALA A 33 5.23 -7.20 -6.71
N LEU A 34 4.15 -6.47 -7.02
CA LEU A 34 3.24 -6.81 -8.12
C LEU A 34 3.88 -6.59 -9.48
N GLN A 35 4.71 -5.57 -9.66
CA GLN A 35 5.51 -5.38 -10.87
C GLN A 35 6.49 -6.54 -11.10
N ALA A 36 7.18 -6.97 -10.04
CA ALA A 36 8.06 -8.15 -10.10
C ALA A 36 7.27 -9.43 -10.42
N LEU A 37 6.02 -9.56 -9.94
CA LEU A 37 5.14 -10.68 -10.30
C LEU A 37 4.77 -10.65 -11.79
N VAL A 38 4.47 -9.49 -12.36
CA VAL A 38 4.21 -9.31 -13.79
C VAL A 38 5.45 -9.70 -14.61
N GLU A 39 6.64 -9.23 -14.19
CA GLU A 39 7.88 -9.61 -14.86
C GLU A 39 8.15 -11.10 -14.80
N ARG A 40 8.00 -11.72 -13.62
CA ARG A 40 8.13 -13.18 -13.45
C ARG A 40 7.22 -13.95 -14.41
N ASN A 41 5.94 -13.57 -14.48
CA ASN A 41 4.98 -14.25 -15.35
C ASN A 41 5.25 -13.96 -16.85
N THR A 42 5.82 -12.81 -17.18
CA THR A 42 6.30 -12.52 -18.55
C THR A 42 7.44 -13.46 -18.92
N ARG A 43 8.44 -13.63 -18.04
CA ARG A 43 9.55 -14.59 -18.25
C ARG A 43 9.06 -16.03 -18.32
N SER A 44 8.03 -16.39 -17.52
CA SER A 44 7.41 -17.71 -17.59
C SER A 44 6.71 -17.95 -18.93
N LEU A 45 6.06 -16.95 -19.50
CA LEU A 45 5.46 -17.01 -20.83
C LEU A 45 6.55 -17.17 -21.91
N ASP A 46 7.65 -16.40 -21.83
CA ASP A 46 8.77 -16.51 -22.75
C ASP A 46 9.39 -17.91 -22.70
N LEU A 47 9.51 -18.49 -21.48
CA LEU A 47 10.00 -19.86 -21.30
C LEU A 47 9.08 -20.89 -21.96
N ALA A 48 7.75 -20.80 -21.70
CA ALA A 48 6.78 -21.70 -22.32
C ALA A 48 6.77 -21.59 -23.85
N GLN A 49 7.01 -20.41 -24.41
CA GLN A 49 7.18 -20.22 -25.86
C GLN A 49 8.48 -20.83 -26.39
N ARG A 50 9.56 -20.83 -25.61
CA ARG A 50 10.82 -21.46 -26.01
C ARG A 50 10.76 -22.98 -26.06
N GLU A 51 9.84 -23.61 -25.30
CA GLU A 51 9.60 -25.06 -25.38
C GLU A 51 9.11 -25.54 -26.75
N TYR A 52 8.74 -24.63 -27.68
CA TYR A 52 8.46 -24.97 -29.08
C TYR A 52 9.73 -25.26 -29.89
N TYR A 53 10.89 -24.87 -29.40
CA TYR A 53 12.18 -25.14 -30.05
C TYR A 53 12.78 -26.43 -29.47
N PRO A 54 13.54 -27.19 -30.30
CA PRO A 54 14.23 -28.37 -29.81
C PRO A 54 15.37 -28.03 -28.87
N ASP A 55 15.53 -28.84 -27.82
CA ASP A 55 16.66 -28.78 -26.94
C ASP A 55 17.78 -29.73 -27.43
N PHE A 56 19.04 -29.29 -27.27
CA PHE A 56 20.24 -30.06 -27.63
C PHE A 56 21.01 -30.36 -26.34
N ASP A 57 21.19 -31.65 -26.07
CA ASP A 57 22.04 -32.13 -24.99
C ASP A 57 23.36 -32.63 -25.52
N LEU A 58 24.44 -32.00 -25.07
CA LEU A 58 25.81 -32.44 -25.43
C LEU A 58 26.48 -32.98 -24.16
N LYS A 59 26.79 -34.28 -24.14
CA LYS A 59 27.46 -34.94 -23.02
C LYS A 59 28.78 -35.54 -23.47
N LEU A 60 29.86 -35.07 -22.87
CA LEU A 60 31.19 -35.67 -23.00
C LEU A 60 31.49 -36.45 -21.73
N GLN A 61 31.83 -37.70 -21.84
CA GLN A 61 32.13 -38.59 -20.72
C GLN A 61 33.45 -39.28 -20.96
N TYR A 62 34.37 -39.17 -20.00
CA TYR A 62 35.60 -39.91 -19.93
C TYR A 62 35.47 -40.95 -18.81
N GLY A 63 35.74 -42.20 -19.12
CA GLY A 63 35.76 -43.31 -18.17
C GLY A 63 37.16 -43.92 -18.09
N GLN A 64 37.85 -43.70 -16.99
CA GLN A 64 39.09 -44.39 -16.68
C GLN A 64 38.71 -45.82 -16.21
N ARG A 65 39.38 -46.80 -16.78
CA ARG A 65 39.15 -48.20 -16.48
C ARG A 65 40.39 -48.84 -15.85
N ASP A 66 40.21 -49.41 -14.65
CA ASP A 66 41.25 -50.23 -14.02
C ASP A 66 41.37 -51.59 -14.74
N ARG A 67 42.46 -52.31 -14.44
CA ARG A 67 42.68 -53.65 -14.97
C ARG A 67 41.48 -54.59 -14.60
N ALA A 68 41.18 -55.48 -15.54
CA ALA A 68 40.18 -56.50 -15.28
C ALA A 68 40.57 -57.45 -14.14
N PRO A 69 39.64 -58.16 -13.49
CA PRO A 69 39.98 -59.13 -12.44
C PRO A 69 40.89 -60.26 -12.87
N ASP A 70 40.99 -60.51 -14.17
CA ASP A 70 41.88 -61.49 -14.82
C ASP A 70 43.28 -60.91 -15.17
N GLY A 71 43.53 -59.62 -14.79
CA GLY A 71 44.81 -58.94 -14.99
C GLY A 71 45.00 -58.29 -16.37
N MET A 72 44.01 -58.40 -17.27
CA MET A 72 44.10 -57.79 -18.59
C MET A 72 43.99 -56.26 -18.53
N PRO A 73 44.80 -55.51 -19.29
CA PRO A 73 44.69 -54.08 -19.39
C PRO A 73 43.35 -53.72 -20.11
N ARG A 74 42.65 -52.71 -19.58
CA ARG A 74 41.47 -52.13 -20.22
C ARG A 74 41.80 -50.72 -20.65
N ASP A 75 41.48 -50.41 -21.88
CA ASP A 75 41.64 -49.04 -22.41
C ASP A 75 40.58 -48.11 -21.83
N ASP A 76 40.93 -46.87 -21.56
CA ASP A 76 40.01 -45.80 -21.13
C ASP A 76 38.99 -45.53 -22.22
N MET A 77 37.80 -45.12 -21.82
CA MET A 77 36.71 -44.88 -22.73
C MET A 77 36.35 -43.40 -22.78
N VAL A 78 36.27 -42.83 -23.98
CA VAL A 78 35.71 -41.51 -24.21
C VAL A 78 34.41 -41.68 -24.98
N SER A 79 33.34 -41.08 -24.45
CA SER A 79 32.03 -41.09 -25.10
C SER A 79 31.52 -39.66 -25.31
N LEU A 80 31.14 -39.36 -26.54
CA LEU A 80 30.41 -38.12 -26.87
C LEU A 80 28.98 -38.50 -27.27
N THR A 81 28.02 -37.96 -26.51
CA THR A 81 26.58 -38.19 -26.78
C THR A 81 25.95 -36.88 -27.16
N VAL A 82 25.21 -36.85 -28.26
CA VAL A 82 24.38 -35.74 -28.68
C VAL A 82 22.92 -36.21 -28.58
N GLY A 83 22.17 -35.57 -27.69
CA GLY A 83 20.72 -35.79 -27.54
C GLY A 83 19.94 -34.65 -28.21
N LEU A 84 18.83 -34.97 -28.83
CA LEU A 84 17.91 -33.99 -29.41
C LEU A 84 16.50 -34.27 -28.87
N ASN A 85 15.94 -33.31 -28.16
CA ASN A 85 14.57 -33.38 -27.67
C ASN A 85 13.64 -32.62 -28.62
N LEU A 86 12.81 -33.35 -29.39
CA LEU A 86 11.88 -32.76 -30.34
C LEU A 86 10.50 -32.57 -29.71
N PRO A 87 9.92 -31.36 -29.70
CA PRO A 87 8.59 -31.11 -29.17
C PRO A 87 7.50 -31.59 -30.12
N ILE A 88 7.19 -32.91 -30.10
CA ILE A 88 6.22 -33.55 -31.04
C ILE A 88 4.77 -33.24 -30.63
N TRP A 89 4.51 -33.07 -29.31
CA TRP A 89 3.16 -32.92 -28.75
C TRP A 89 2.76 -31.44 -28.60
N ARG A 90 2.85 -30.63 -29.67
CA ARG A 90 2.60 -29.20 -29.66
C ARG A 90 1.19 -28.83 -29.23
N LYS A 91 0.16 -29.44 -29.87
CA LYS A 91 -1.24 -29.10 -29.65
C LYS A 91 -1.80 -29.56 -28.29
N SER A 92 -1.37 -30.73 -27.85
CA SER A 92 -1.94 -31.33 -26.62
C SER A 92 -1.24 -30.89 -25.35
N ARG A 93 0.02 -30.42 -25.44
CA ARG A 93 0.82 -30.02 -24.27
C ARG A 93 1.27 -28.57 -24.33
N LEU A 94 1.94 -28.15 -25.40
CA LEU A 94 2.60 -26.82 -25.45
C LEU A 94 1.58 -25.68 -25.61
N GLU A 95 0.56 -25.82 -26.45
CA GLU A 95 -0.45 -24.78 -26.62
C GLU A 95 -1.21 -24.48 -25.31
N PRO A 96 -1.68 -25.48 -24.53
CA PRO A 96 -2.28 -25.23 -23.23
C PRO A 96 -1.31 -24.59 -22.23
N GLN A 97 -0.04 -24.99 -22.19
CA GLN A 97 0.98 -24.37 -21.31
C GLN A 97 1.21 -22.89 -21.64
N VAL A 98 1.32 -22.54 -22.93
CA VAL A 98 1.44 -21.14 -23.34
C VAL A 98 0.16 -20.35 -23.05
N ALA A 99 -1.01 -20.96 -23.23
CA ALA A 99 -2.29 -20.32 -22.88
C ALA A 99 -2.39 -20.05 -21.38
N GLU A 100 -1.99 -21.00 -20.54
CA GLU A 100 -1.92 -20.87 -19.09
C GLU A 100 -0.95 -19.76 -18.68
N ALA A 101 0.30 -19.77 -19.17
CA ALA A 101 1.28 -18.75 -18.88
C ALA A 101 0.82 -17.34 -19.31
N ARG A 102 0.12 -17.24 -20.44
CA ARG A 102 -0.49 -15.98 -20.90
C ARG A 102 -1.59 -15.50 -19.96
N ALA A 103 -2.46 -16.41 -19.50
CA ALA A 103 -3.52 -16.09 -18.55
C ALA A 103 -2.93 -15.62 -17.21
N MET A 104 -1.89 -16.28 -16.71
CA MET A 104 -1.19 -15.88 -15.48
C MET A 104 -0.56 -14.49 -15.59
N ARG A 105 0.06 -14.16 -16.74
CA ARG A 105 0.58 -12.81 -16.98
C ARG A 105 -0.55 -11.78 -17.01
N SER A 106 -1.65 -12.06 -17.71
CA SER A 106 -2.81 -11.17 -17.76
C SER A 106 -3.42 -10.95 -16.38
N GLN A 107 -3.53 -12.01 -15.58
CA GLN A 107 -3.99 -11.92 -14.19
C GLN A 107 -3.08 -11.00 -13.35
N ALA A 108 -1.76 -11.19 -13.41
CA ALA A 108 -0.82 -10.35 -12.67
C ALA A 108 -0.90 -8.87 -13.10
N GLN A 109 -1.07 -8.60 -14.38
CA GLN A 109 -1.28 -7.24 -14.91
C GLN A 109 -2.57 -6.61 -14.37
N SER A 110 -3.66 -7.38 -14.34
CA SER A 110 -4.94 -6.92 -13.78
C SER A 110 -4.84 -6.65 -12.28
N MET A 111 -4.12 -7.49 -11.52
CA MET A 111 -3.89 -7.27 -10.09
C MET A 111 -3.07 -6.00 -9.83
N LEU A 112 -2.03 -5.74 -10.62
CA LEU A 112 -1.25 -4.52 -10.52
C LEU A 112 -2.11 -3.29 -10.80
N ALA A 113 -2.89 -3.30 -11.89
CA ALA A 113 -3.78 -2.20 -12.24
C ALA A 113 -4.85 -1.95 -11.17
N ALA A 114 -5.47 -3.01 -10.63
CA ALA A 114 -6.44 -2.89 -9.55
C ALA A 114 -5.82 -2.26 -8.30
N GLN A 115 -4.63 -2.71 -7.89
CA GLN A 115 -3.93 -2.17 -6.71
C GLN A 115 -3.53 -0.70 -6.90
N GLN A 116 -3.14 -0.31 -8.11
CA GLN A 116 -2.85 1.10 -8.42
C GLN A 116 -4.10 1.98 -8.27
N LEU A 117 -5.23 1.54 -8.82
CA LEU A 117 -6.50 2.26 -8.70
C LEU A 117 -6.98 2.36 -7.25
N GLU A 118 -6.91 1.25 -6.50
CA GLU A 118 -7.27 1.22 -5.07
C GLU A 118 -6.41 2.18 -4.25
N THR A 119 -5.10 2.19 -4.49
CA THR A 119 -4.18 3.08 -3.79
C THR A 119 -4.47 4.56 -4.10
N ARG A 120 -4.75 4.89 -5.37
CA ARG A 120 -5.12 6.27 -5.76
C ARG A 120 -6.44 6.68 -5.13
N ALA A 121 -7.46 5.83 -5.19
CA ALA A 121 -8.76 6.13 -4.58
C ALA A 121 -8.64 6.34 -3.05
N ALA A 122 -7.87 5.49 -2.36
CA ALA A 122 -7.61 5.65 -0.94
C ALA A 122 -6.88 6.97 -0.63
N LEU A 123 -5.91 7.36 -1.46
CA LEU A 123 -5.20 8.64 -1.29
C LEU A 123 -6.14 9.83 -1.48
N GLU A 124 -6.96 9.84 -2.51
CA GLU A 124 -7.94 10.90 -2.77
C GLU A 124 -8.95 11.03 -1.63
N GLU A 125 -9.44 9.91 -1.11
CA GLU A 125 -10.33 9.85 0.05
C GLU A 125 -9.68 10.48 1.28
N GLN A 126 -8.48 10.07 1.64
CA GLN A 126 -7.79 10.60 2.83
C GLN A 126 -7.44 12.09 2.66
N GLN A 127 -7.09 12.53 1.46
CA GLN A 127 -6.90 13.95 1.17
C GLN A 127 -8.18 14.76 1.34
N ALA A 128 -9.33 14.22 0.92
CA ALA A 128 -10.63 14.89 1.10
C ALA A 128 -10.98 15.00 2.58
N ILE A 129 -10.81 13.91 3.36
CA ILE A 129 -11.02 13.89 4.82
C ILE A 129 -10.10 14.91 5.51
N ALA A 130 -8.81 14.93 5.16
CA ALA A 130 -7.85 15.86 5.75
C ALA A 130 -8.23 17.33 5.47
N ARG A 131 -8.62 17.67 4.23
CA ARG A 131 -9.07 19.02 3.87
C ARG A 131 -10.35 19.41 4.63
N GLN A 132 -11.35 18.53 4.66
CA GLN A 132 -12.60 18.78 5.36
C GLN A 132 -12.37 18.98 6.86
N SER A 133 -11.65 18.06 7.50
CA SER A 133 -11.37 18.12 8.94
C SER A 133 -10.58 19.39 9.31
N ARG A 134 -9.63 19.80 8.48
CA ARG A 134 -8.90 21.05 8.67
C ARG A 134 -9.83 22.27 8.62
N GLN A 135 -10.66 22.39 7.60
CA GLN A 135 -11.62 23.49 7.46
C GLN A 135 -12.62 23.53 8.64
N SER A 136 -13.09 22.37 9.06
CA SER A 136 -13.98 22.27 10.24
C SER A 136 -13.25 22.70 11.51
N ALA A 137 -12.03 22.23 11.74
CA ALA A 137 -11.24 22.62 12.91
C ALA A 137 -10.97 24.14 12.94
N GLU A 138 -10.64 24.75 11.81
CA GLU A 138 -10.48 26.19 11.67
C GLU A 138 -11.76 26.95 12.03
N LEU A 139 -12.96 26.46 11.59
CA LEU A 139 -14.26 27.04 11.92
C LEU A 139 -14.56 26.92 13.42
N TYR A 140 -14.35 25.73 14.00
CA TYR A 140 -14.53 25.52 15.44
C TYR A 140 -13.64 26.44 16.26
N GLN A 141 -12.36 26.52 15.90
CA GLN A 141 -11.38 27.28 16.66
C GLN A 141 -11.56 28.80 16.54
N SER A 142 -11.83 29.29 15.31
CA SER A 142 -11.91 30.72 15.05
C SER A 142 -13.30 31.34 15.32
N THR A 143 -14.36 30.54 15.26
CA THR A 143 -15.73 31.08 15.30
C THR A 143 -16.55 30.47 16.42
N LEU A 144 -16.74 29.13 16.43
CA LEU A 144 -17.70 28.50 17.34
C LEU A 144 -17.22 28.54 18.80
N LEU A 145 -15.98 28.20 19.07
CA LEU A 145 -15.44 28.19 20.42
C LEU A 145 -15.47 29.59 21.09
N PRO A 146 -15.03 30.67 20.43
CA PRO A 146 -15.21 32.03 20.97
C PRO A 146 -16.66 32.45 21.21
N GLN A 147 -17.60 32.05 20.32
CA GLN A 147 -19.00 32.37 20.47
C GLN A 147 -19.64 31.68 21.69
N VAL A 148 -19.40 30.36 21.85
CA VAL A 148 -19.95 29.64 23.01
C VAL A 148 -19.30 30.10 24.31
N HIS A 149 -18.02 30.45 24.29
CA HIS A 149 -17.35 31.05 25.45
C HIS A 149 -17.97 32.41 25.85
N ALA A 150 -18.21 33.29 24.90
CA ALA A 150 -18.93 34.55 25.15
C ALA A 150 -20.33 34.33 25.69
N SER A 151 -21.04 33.28 25.23
CA SER A 151 -22.36 32.89 25.72
C SER A 151 -22.31 32.45 27.19
N VAL A 152 -21.28 31.68 27.59
CA VAL A 152 -21.08 31.28 28.98
C VAL A 152 -20.83 32.49 29.87
N ILE A 153 -19.95 33.44 29.44
CA ILE A 153 -19.68 34.68 30.17
C ILE A 153 -20.97 35.49 30.39
N SER A 154 -21.76 35.65 29.32
CA SER A 154 -23.03 36.38 29.34
C SER A 154 -24.07 35.70 30.28
N ALA A 155 -24.20 34.37 30.18
CA ALA A 155 -25.09 33.59 31.04
C ALA A 155 -24.65 33.69 32.52
N LEU A 156 -23.37 33.64 32.81
CA LEU A 156 -22.83 33.79 34.16
C LEU A 156 -23.12 35.20 34.74
N ALA A 157 -22.95 36.25 33.96
CA ALA A 157 -23.25 37.63 34.36
C ALA A 157 -24.74 37.79 34.64
N ALA A 158 -25.62 37.28 33.77
CA ALA A 158 -27.06 37.32 33.95
C ALA A 158 -27.53 36.47 35.17
N TYR A 159 -26.94 35.31 35.41
CA TYR A 159 -27.22 34.49 36.60
C TYR A 159 -26.90 35.21 37.91
N ARG A 160 -25.77 35.91 37.97
CA ARG A 160 -25.34 36.68 39.15
C ARG A 160 -26.33 37.77 39.58
N VAL A 161 -27.09 38.31 38.62
CA VAL A 161 -28.10 39.36 38.89
C VAL A 161 -29.52 38.81 38.88
N GLY A 162 -29.68 37.48 38.84
CA GLY A 162 -30.99 36.83 38.85
C GLY A 162 -31.76 36.90 37.54
N GLY A 163 -31.10 37.29 36.43
CA GLY A 163 -31.71 37.44 35.12
C GLY A 163 -31.97 36.11 34.36
N VAL A 164 -31.25 35.04 34.72
CA VAL A 164 -31.44 33.67 34.21
C VAL A 164 -31.33 32.66 35.32
N ASP A 165 -31.91 31.48 35.13
CA ASP A 165 -31.85 30.36 36.08
C ASP A 165 -30.52 29.58 35.98
N PHE A 166 -30.27 28.70 36.96
CA PHE A 166 -29.09 27.84 36.98
C PHE A 166 -29.04 26.87 35.80
N LEU A 167 -30.20 26.41 35.33
CA LEU A 167 -30.26 25.46 34.22
C LEU A 167 -29.74 26.09 32.93
N THR A 168 -30.11 27.35 32.66
CA THR A 168 -29.62 28.11 31.50
C THR A 168 -28.12 28.29 31.54
N LEU A 169 -27.54 28.64 32.70
CA LEU A 169 -26.06 28.71 32.84
C LEU A 169 -25.41 27.35 32.59
N ARG A 170 -26.00 26.30 33.17
CA ARG A 170 -25.47 24.94 33.01
C ARG A 170 -25.51 24.46 31.54
N GLN A 171 -26.58 24.79 30.82
CA GLN A 171 -26.70 24.48 29.39
C GLN A 171 -25.61 25.21 28.56
N ALA A 172 -25.35 26.48 28.87
CA ALA A 172 -24.29 27.21 28.19
C ALA A 172 -22.91 26.57 28.40
N GLN A 173 -22.59 26.14 29.64
CA GLN A 173 -21.35 25.44 29.96
C GLN A 173 -21.24 24.08 29.28
N LEU A 174 -22.32 23.31 29.23
CA LEU A 174 -22.32 22.02 28.50
C LEU A 174 -22.06 22.22 27.02
N ARG A 175 -22.68 23.27 26.41
CA ARG A 175 -22.50 23.59 25.01
C ARG A 175 -21.04 23.97 24.70
N GLU A 176 -20.36 24.74 25.57
CA GLU A 176 -18.94 25.06 25.45
C GLU A 176 -18.09 23.78 25.50
N PHE A 177 -18.39 22.88 26.44
CA PHE A 177 -17.69 21.60 26.56
C PHE A 177 -17.89 20.71 25.32
N ASP A 178 -19.12 20.63 24.79
CA ASP A 178 -19.44 19.86 23.59
C ASP A 178 -18.63 20.38 22.38
N VAL A 179 -18.64 21.71 22.15
CA VAL A 179 -17.89 22.34 21.06
C VAL A 179 -16.38 22.12 21.20
N ALA A 180 -15.85 22.18 22.42
CA ALA A 180 -14.44 21.89 22.66
C ALA A 180 -14.08 20.42 22.38
N THR A 181 -14.97 19.50 22.68
CA THR A 181 -14.81 18.08 22.39
C THR A 181 -14.89 17.82 20.88
N GLU A 182 -15.85 18.39 20.19
CA GLU A 182 -15.99 18.31 18.74
C GLU A 182 -14.76 18.86 18.00
N LEU A 183 -14.17 19.95 18.51
CA LEU A 183 -12.90 20.48 17.99
C LEU A 183 -11.77 19.48 18.15
N ALA A 184 -11.62 18.87 19.34
CA ALA A 184 -10.56 17.90 19.61
C ALA A 184 -10.69 16.65 18.71
N GLU A 185 -11.92 16.14 18.52
CA GLU A 185 -12.21 15.03 17.63
C GLU A 185 -11.89 15.38 16.15
N THR A 186 -12.24 16.59 15.72
CA THR A 186 -11.98 17.07 14.37
C THR A 186 -10.48 17.15 14.10
N ILE A 187 -9.68 17.68 15.06
CA ILE A 187 -8.22 17.71 14.97
C ILE A 187 -7.63 16.30 14.95
N ALA A 188 -8.15 15.39 15.77
CA ALA A 188 -7.70 14.00 15.76
C ALA A 188 -7.98 13.31 14.43
N ASN A 189 -9.15 13.54 13.83
CA ASN A 189 -9.49 13.00 12.51
C ASN A 189 -8.59 13.56 11.40
N HIS A 190 -8.27 14.86 11.44
CA HIS A 190 -7.29 15.46 10.52
C HIS A 190 -5.93 14.77 10.64
N ASN A 191 -5.42 14.64 11.86
CA ASN A 191 -4.11 14.04 12.10
C ASN A 191 -4.05 12.56 11.68
N LYS A 192 -5.13 11.81 11.89
CA LYS A 192 -5.25 10.42 11.37
C LYS A 192 -5.18 10.39 9.85
N ALA A 193 -5.94 11.26 9.18
CA ALA A 193 -5.95 11.31 7.71
C ALA A 193 -4.56 11.69 7.15
N VAL A 194 -3.85 12.62 7.79
CA VAL A 194 -2.46 12.98 7.42
C VAL A 194 -1.51 11.80 7.59
N ALA A 195 -1.60 11.07 8.71
CA ALA A 195 -0.78 9.89 8.95
C ALA A 195 -1.06 8.76 7.95
N GLU A 196 -2.34 8.59 7.55
CA GLU A 196 -2.73 7.61 6.53
C GLU A 196 -2.20 8.01 5.14
N ILE A 197 -2.21 9.30 4.80
CA ILE A 197 -1.59 9.81 3.57
C ILE A 197 -0.09 9.49 3.59
N ASP A 198 0.62 9.75 4.68
CA ASP A 198 2.05 9.46 4.79
C ASP A 198 2.34 7.94 4.61
N LEU A 199 1.49 7.06 5.19
CA LEU A 199 1.56 5.62 5.00
C LEU A 199 1.32 5.23 3.52
N LEU A 200 0.30 5.82 2.89
CA LEU A 200 -0.04 5.55 1.50
C LEU A 200 1.08 5.98 0.54
N VAL A 201 1.81 7.03 0.85
CA VAL A 201 2.94 7.57 0.08
C VAL A 201 4.28 6.89 0.45
N GLY A 202 4.27 5.99 1.44
CA GLY A 202 5.47 5.27 1.87
C GLY A 202 6.46 6.12 2.67
N ARG A 203 6.01 7.24 3.26
CA ARG A 203 6.81 8.00 4.21
C ARG A 203 6.72 7.33 5.57
N SER A 204 7.87 7.04 6.18
CA SER A 204 7.89 6.59 7.58
C SER A 204 7.43 7.75 8.48
N VAL A 205 6.36 7.52 9.22
CA VAL A 205 6.00 8.42 10.34
C VAL A 205 7.13 8.34 11.37
N PRO A 206 7.71 9.45 11.78
CA PRO A 206 8.79 9.47 12.77
C PRO A 206 8.33 8.98 14.15
#